data_b97637c6f7a9bffc244c5fb7b4ea604e
#
_entry.id   b97637c6f7a9bffc244c5fb7b4ea604e
#
_cell.length_a   1.000
_cell.length_b   1.000
_cell.length_c   1.000
_cell.angle_alpha   90.00
_cell.angle_beta   90.00
_cell.angle_gamma   90.00
#
_symmetry.space_group_name_H-M   'P 1'
#
loop_
_entity.id
_entity.type
_entity.pdbx_description
1 polymer ?
#
loop_
_entity_poly.entity_id
_entity_poly.type
_entity_poly.pdbx_seq_one_letter_code
_entity_poly.pdbx_strand_id
1 'polypeptide(L)'
;MSDPVADIYLVKARESLTGAVSECAQGRFDNCANRAYYACFQAAVAALVRARIAPPNQAAQWGHEFVQARFIGDLINRRKHYPPTLRETLIRGLRLRQTADYTTERVKPVQAMRALDRAREFVEAVTDAEGGER
;
A
#
# COMPACT_ATOMS: atom_id res chain seq x y z
N MET A 1 -14.56 14.11 9.68
CA MET A 1 -13.38 14.65 10.36
C MET A 1 -12.18 13.78 10.08
N SER A 2 -11.09 14.36 9.67
CA SER A 2 -9.93 13.56 9.33
C SER A 2 -9.06 13.30 10.54
N ASP A 3 -8.27 12.23 10.46
CA ASP A 3 -7.33 11.86 11.50
C ASP A 3 -5.95 12.35 11.06
N PRO A 4 -5.29 13.20 11.86
CA PRO A 4 -3.99 13.74 11.43
C PRO A 4 -2.94 12.67 11.14
N VAL A 5 -2.93 11.58 11.89
CA VAL A 5 -1.96 10.51 11.65
C VAL A 5 -2.27 9.82 10.32
N ALA A 6 -3.54 9.53 10.07
CA ALA A 6 -3.95 8.92 8.80
C ALA A 6 -3.58 9.83 7.63
N ASP A 7 -3.78 11.15 7.79
CA ASP A 7 -3.44 12.10 6.74
C ASP A 7 -1.95 12.07 6.42
N ILE A 8 -1.10 11.96 7.45
CA ILE A 8 0.34 11.89 7.23
C ILE A 8 0.70 10.64 6.43
N TYR A 9 0.10 9.49 6.76
CA TYR A 9 0.37 8.27 6.01
C TYR A 9 -0.13 8.35 4.57
N LEU A 10 -1.23 9.06 4.33
CA LEU A 10 -1.70 9.26 2.96
C LEU A 10 -0.75 10.15 2.16
N VAL A 11 -0.20 11.17 2.79
CA VAL A 11 0.82 11.99 2.11
C VAL A 11 2.03 11.13 1.75
N LYS A 12 2.49 10.30 2.69
CA LYS A 12 3.61 9.39 2.42
C LYS A 12 3.29 8.43 1.29
N ALA A 13 2.06 7.91 1.27
CA ALA A 13 1.63 6.99 0.22
C ALA A 13 1.68 7.66 -1.15
N ARG A 14 1.20 8.90 -1.24
CA ARG A 14 1.23 9.65 -2.50
C ARG A 14 2.65 9.95 -2.94
N GLU A 15 3.54 10.26 -2.00
CA GLU A 15 4.95 10.48 -2.33
C GLU A 15 5.60 9.21 -2.84
N SER A 16 5.31 8.08 -2.20
CA SER A 16 5.84 6.80 -2.67
C SER A 16 5.33 6.47 -4.07
N LEU A 17 4.05 6.76 -4.32
CA LEU A 17 3.47 6.54 -5.64
C LEU A 17 4.14 7.40 -6.70
N THR A 18 4.37 8.67 -6.40
CA THR A 18 5.08 9.58 -7.30
C THR A 18 6.49 9.05 -7.58
N GLY A 19 7.16 8.55 -6.54
CA GLY A 19 8.48 7.94 -6.71
C GLY A 19 8.43 6.72 -7.62
N ALA A 20 7.39 5.89 -7.46
CA ALA A 20 7.24 4.71 -8.32
C ALA A 20 7.06 5.10 -9.78
N VAL A 21 6.24 6.12 -10.04
CA VAL A 21 6.04 6.62 -11.40
C VAL A 21 7.37 7.06 -12.00
N SER A 22 8.13 7.84 -11.23
CA SER A 22 9.43 8.35 -11.69
C SER A 22 10.41 7.21 -11.99
N GLU A 23 10.50 6.24 -11.09
CA GLU A 23 11.41 5.11 -11.28
C GLU A 23 11.03 4.27 -12.49
N CYS A 24 9.74 4.07 -12.69
CA CYS A 24 9.26 3.34 -13.86
C CYS A 24 9.65 4.06 -15.15
N ALA A 25 9.47 5.38 -15.18
CA ALA A 25 9.80 6.18 -16.35
C ALA A 25 11.29 6.15 -16.68
N GLN A 26 12.14 5.98 -15.66
CA GLN A 26 13.58 5.91 -15.84
C GLN A 26 14.07 4.46 -16.09
N GLY A 27 13.17 3.51 -16.14
CA GLY A 27 13.55 2.12 -16.37
C GLY A 27 14.13 1.41 -15.16
N ARG A 28 14.00 1.98 -13.99
CA ARG A 28 14.46 1.36 -12.75
C ARG A 28 13.32 0.55 -12.13
N PHE A 29 13.11 -0.64 -12.66
CA PHE A 29 11.89 -1.40 -12.37
C PHE A 29 11.90 -2.04 -10.98
N ASP A 30 13.08 -2.42 -10.46
CA ASP A 30 13.17 -2.88 -9.07
C ASP A 30 12.76 -1.77 -8.11
N ASN A 31 13.26 -0.56 -8.34
CA ASN A 31 12.90 0.57 -7.50
C ASN A 31 11.43 0.94 -7.63
N CYS A 32 10.89 0.81 -8.83
CA CYS A 32 9.46 1.05 -9.06
C CYS A 32 8.62 0.08 -8.22
N ALA A 33 8.95 -1.21 -8.24
CA ALA A 33 8.23 -2.21 -7.47
C ALA A 33 8.31 -1.93 -5.98
N ASN A 34 9.49 -1.53 -5.50
CA ASN A 34 9.69 -1.19 -4.10
C ASN A 34 8.79 -0.01 -3.70
N ARG A 35 8.84 1.06 -4.48
CA ARG A 35 8.06 2.27 -4.17
C ARG A 35 6.56 2.02 -4.29
N ALA A 36 6.15 1.24 -5.28
CA ALA A 36 4.73 0.91 -5.47
C ALA A 36 4.19 0.14 -4.26
N TYR A 37 4.98 -0.82 -3.76
CA TYR A 37 4.54 -1.56 -2.59
C TYR A 37 4.38 -0.63 -1.37
N TYR A 38 5.35 0.26 -1.15
CA TYR A 38 5.27 1.15 0.01
C TYR A 38 4.11 2.14 -0.11
N ALA A 39 3.75 2.53 -1.33
CA ALA A 39 2.54 3.35 -1.50
C ALA A 39 1.31 2.62 -0.99
N CYS A 40 1.17 1.34 -1.35
CA CYS A 40 0.04 0.53 -0.87
C CYS A 40 0.11 0.32 0.63
N PHE A 41 1.29 0.00 1.14
CA PHE A 41 1.48 -0.25 2.57
C PHE A 41 1.11 0.98 3.39
N GLN A 42 1.59 2.13 3.00
CA GLN A 42 1.33 3.37 3.73
C GLN A 42 -0.15 3.76 3.64
N ALA A 43 -0.77 3.54 2.49
CA ALA A 43 -2.22 3.77 2.36
C ALA A 43 -3.01 2.81 3.25
N ALA A 44 -2.57 1.55 3.32
CA ALA A 44 -3.22 0.57 4.20
C ALA A 44 -3.10 0.98 5.66
N VAL A 45 -1.93 1.49 6.07
CA VAL A 45 -1.76 1.99 7.43
C VAL A 45 -2.73 3.15 7.69
N ALA A 46 -2.86 4.07 6.75
CA ALA A 46 -3.80 5.18 6.91
C ALA A 46 -5.23 4.67 7.12
N ALA A 47 -5.63 3.67 6.35
CA ALA A 47 -6.97 3.09 6.50
C ALA A 47 -7.15 2.44 7.86
N LEU A 48 -6.12 1.73 8.35
CA LEU A 48 -6.19 1.09 9.65
C LEU A 48 -6.25 2.11 10.77
N VAL A 49 -5.45 3.18 10.68
CA VAL A 49 -5.49 4.26 11.68
C VAL A 49 -6.90 4.83 11.77
N ARG A 50 -7.51 5.12 10.63
CA ARG A 50 -8.86 5.66 10.60
C ARG A 50 -9.89 4.70 11.19
N ALA A 51 -9.67 3.40 11.01
CA ALA A 51 -10.56 2.38 11.55
C ALA A 51 -10.28 2.09 13.03
N ARG A 52 -9.32 2.78 13.63
CA ARG A 52 -8.92 2.63 15.02
C ARG A 52 -8.32 1.25 15.31
N ILE A 53 -7.58 0.75 14.35
CA ILE A 53 -6.86 -0.53 14.47
C ILE A 53 -5.38 -0.19 14.52
N ALA A 54 -4.74 -0.54 15.62
CA ALA A 54 -3.34 -0.22 15.85
C ALA A 54 -2.59 -1.47 16.30
N PRO A 55 -1.25 -1.50 16.17
CA PRO A 55 -0.48 -2.62 16.71
C PRO A 55 -0.75 -2.78 18.19
N PRO A 56 -0.73 -4.03 18.70
CA PRO A 56 -1.10 -4.29 20.09
C PRO A 56 -0.17 -3.65 21.11
N ASN A 57 1.05 -3.37 20.71
CA ASN A 57 2.03 -2.69 21.54
C ASN A 57 2.25 -1.30 20.95
N GLN A 58 2.00 -0.25 21.73
CA GLN A 58 2.13 1.10 21.22
C GLN A 58 3.53 1.43 20.74
N ALA A 59 4.53 0.76 21.30
CA ALA A 59 5.91 0.92 20.83
C ALA A 59 6.19 0.13 19.56
N ALA A 60 5.29 -0.77 19.18
CA ALA A 60 5.48 -1.60 18.01
C ALA A 60 5.33 -0.77 16.75
N GLN A 61 6.10 -1.13 15.75
CA GLN A 61 6.00 -0.51 14.45
C GLN A 61 4.91 -1.20 13.63
N TRP A 62 4.48 -0.52 12.59
CA TRP A 62 3.54 -1.09 11.63
C TRP A 62 4.30 -2.12 10.79
N GLY A 63 4.18 -3.39 11.12
CA GLY A 63 4.84 -4.46 10.39
C GLY A 63 4.01 -4.93 9.22
N HIS A 64 4.70 -5.52 8.23
CA HIS A 64 4.02 -5.99 7.02
C HIS A 64 2.95 -7.02 7.31
N GLU A 65 3.25 -7.99 8.19
CA GLU A 65 2.30 -9.05 8.51
C GLU A 65 1.06 -8.49 9.19
N PHE A 66 1.26 -7.62 10.16
CA PHE A 66 0.13 -7.04 10.89
C PHE A 66 -0.76 -6.23 9.96
N VAL A 67 -0.16 -5.35 9.16
CA VAL A 67 -0.91 -4.47 8.27
C VAL A 67 -1.69 -5.29 7.25
N GLN A 68 -1.05 -6.27 6.65
CA GLN A 68 -1.69 -7.09 5.63
C GLN A 68 -2.85 -7.90 6.23
N ALA A 69 -2.60 -8.55 7.37
CA ALA A 69 -3.61 -9.37 8.01
C ALA A 69 -4.82 -8.55 8.45
N ARG A 70 -4.59 -7.38 9.03
CA ARG A 70 -5.69 -6.58 9.55
C ARG A 70 -6.42 -5.83 8.43
N PHE A 71 -5.69 -5.34 7.42
CA PHE A 71 -6.37 -4.69 6.30
C PHE A 71 -7.26 -5.68 5.58
N ILE A 72 -6.75 -6.86 5.27
CA ILE A 72 -7.52 -7.88 4.57
C ILE A 72 -8.63 -8.44 5.46
N GLY A 73 -8.29 -8.86 6.66
CA GLY A 73 -9.26 -9.52 7.54
C GLY A 73 -10.36 -8.61 8.04
N ASP A 74 -9.99 -7.41 8.45
CA ASP A 74 -10.96 -6.50 9.08
C ASP A 74 -11.61 -5.56 8.07
N LEU A 75 -10.82 -4.93 7.19
CA LEU A 75 -11.38 -3.88 6.34
C LEU A 75 -11.96 -4.42 5.04
N ILE A 76 -11.40 -5.49 4.50
CA ILE A 76 -11.97 -6.10 3.29
C ILE A 76 -13.00 -7.16 3.66
N ASN A 77 -12.60 -8.17 4.43
CA ASN A 77 -13.45 -9.34 4.62
C ASN A 77 -14.58 -9.07 5.61
N ARG A 78 -14.30 -8.49 6.76
CA ARG A 78 -15.30 -8.32 7.81
C ARG A 78 -16.15 -7.08 7.61
N ARG A 79 -15.52 -5.92 7.45
CA ARG A 79 -16.26 -4.65 7.35
C ARG A 79 -16.64 -4.26 5.93
N LYS A 80 -16.00 -4.86 4.94
CA LYS A 80 -16.28 -4.64 3.52
C LYS A 80 -16.16 -3.18 3.11
N HIS A 81 -15.19 -2.48 3.71
CA HIS A 81 -14.89 -1.09 3.37
C HIS A 81 -14.18 -0.96 2.03
N TYR A 82 -13.51 -2.02 1.58
CA TYR A 82 -12.73 -2.01 0.35
C TYR A 82 -13.00 -3.26 -0.45
N PRO A 83 -12.85 -3.19 -1.78
CA PRO A 83 -13.14 -4.34 -2.63
C PRO A 83 -12.08 -5.44 -2.48
N PRO A 84 -12.48 -6.70 -2.73
CA PRO A 84 -11.54 -7.83 -2.60
C PRO A 84 -10.31 -7.74 -3.49
N THR A 85 -10.37 -7.00 -4.59
CA THR A 85 -9.22 -6.84 -5.48
C THR A 85 -8.02 -6.26 -4.76
N LEU A 86 -8.23 -5.45 -3.72
CA LEU A 86 -7.12 -4.86 -2.98
C LEU A 86 -6.33 -5.87 -2.17
N ARG A 87 -6.95 -7.01 -1.84
CA ARG A 87 -6.24 -8.11 -1.19
C ARG A 87 -5.07 -8.58 -2.04
N GLU A 88 -5.33 -8.81 -3.31
CA GLU A 88 -4.30 -9.26 -4.23
C GLU A 88 -3.20 -8.24 -4.40
N THR A 89 -3.56 -6.97 -4.41
CA THR A 89 -2.57 -5.90 -4.57
C THR A 89 -1.52 -5.95 -3.46
N LEU A 90 -1.95 -6.09 -2.20
CA LEU A 90 -1.02 -6.14 -1.08
C LEU A 90 -0.15 -7.40 -1.13
N ILE A 91 -0.77 -8.55 -1.41
CA ILE A 91 -0.04 -9.81 -1.42
C ILE A 91 0.99 -9.84 -2.54
N ARG A 92 0.57 -9.50 -3.75
CA ARG A 92 1.47 -9.51 -4.90
C ARG A 92 2.53 -8.44 -4.81
N GLY A 93 2.15 -7.27 -4.27
CA GLY A 93 3.11 -6.16 -4.10
C GLY A 93 4.25 -6.53 -3.19
N LEU A 94 3.94 -7.16 -2.05
CA LEU A 94 4.98 -7.58 -1.13
C LEU A 94 5.89 -8.62 -1.76
N ARG A 95 5.31 -9.58 -2.48
CA ARG A 95 6.11 -10.62 -3.13
C ARG A 95 7.04 -10.04 -4.17
N LEU A 96 6.55 -9.10 -4.98
CA LEU A 96 7.37 -8.47 -6.01
C LEU A 96 8.48 -7.63 -5.39
N ARG A 97 8.16 -6.91 -4.31
CA ARG A 97 9.16 -6.12 -3.60
C ARG A 97 10.26 -7.02 -3.04
N GLN A 98 9.90 -8.20 -2.53
CA GLN A 98 10.89 -9.14 -2.03
C GLN A 98 11.81 -9.62 -3.15
N THR A 99 11.27 -9.87 -4.33
CA THR A 99 12.08 -10.21 -5.50
C THR A 99 13.05 -9.07 -5.81
N ALA A 100 12.56 -7.85 -5.83
CA ALA A 100 13.37 -6.68 -6.19
C ALA A 100 14.50 -6.45 -5.20
N ASP A 101 14.24 -6.65 -3.89
CA ASP A 101 15.17 -6.23 -2.86
C ASP A 101 16.10 -7.35 -2.39
N TYR A 102 15.67 -8.61 -2.47
CA TYR A 102 16.36 -9.68 -1.77
C TYR A 102 16.78 -10.86 -2.64
N THR A 103 16.58 -10.77 -3.95
CA THR A 103 17.00 -11.84 -4.85
C THR A 103 17.84 -11.28 -5.97
N THR A 104 18.42 -12.19 -6.78
CA THR A 104 19.19 -11.78 -7.95
C THR A 104 18.30 -11.55 -9.16
N GLU A 105 17.02 -11.91 -9.06
CA GLU A 105 16.09 -11.68 -10.16
C GLU A 105 15.73 -10.20 -10.26
N ARG A 106 15.54 -9.76 -11.50
CA ARG A 106 15.14 -8.39 -11.77
C ARG A 106 13.65 -8.35 -12.05
N VAL A 107 13.01 -7.31 -11.56
CA VAL A 107 11.60 -7.08 -11.89
C VAL A 107 11.51 -6.73 -13.37
N LYS A 108 10.59 -7.38 -14.07
CA LYS A 108 10.39 -7.14 -15.49
C LYS A 108 9.57 -5.88 -15.69
N PRO A 109 9.76 -5.17 -16.82
CA PRO A 109 8.99 -3.95 -17.08
C PRO A 109 7.48 -4.12 -16.93
N VAL A 110 6.94 -5.22 -17.47
CA VAL A 110 5.49 -5.43 -17.40
C VAL A 110 5.03 -5.67 -15.97
N GLN A 111 5.87 -6.31 -15.14
CA GLN A 111 5.54 -6.51 -13.74
C GLN A 111 5.51 -5.19 -12.98
N ALA A 112 6.50 -4.33 -13.26
CA ALA A 112 6.57 -3.03 -12.61
C ALA A 112 5.39 -2.16 -12.99
N MET A 113 5.02 -2.16 -14.27
CA MET A 113 3.91 -1.34 -14.75
C MET A 113 2.59 -1.80 -14.16
N ARG A 114 2.38 -3.10 -14.04
CA ARG A 114 1.18 -3.62 -13.40
C ARG A 114 1.15 -3.30 -11.91
N ALA A 115 2.29 -3.39 -11.24
CA ALA A 115 2.37 -3.04 -9.84
C ALA A 115 2.05 -1.57 -9.63
N LEU A 116 2.54 -0.72 -10.52
CA LEU A 116 2.26 0.71 -10.46
C LEU A 116 0.77 1.00 -10.63
N ASP A 117 0.14 0.37 -11.62
CA ASP A 117 -1.29 0.56 -11.85
C ASP A 117 -2.12 0.12 -10.65
N ARG A 118 -1.77 -1.03 -10.08
CA ARG A 118 -2.48 -1.52 -8.89
C ARG A 118 -2.27 -0.63 -7.68
N ALA A 119 -1.05 -0.10 -7.53
CA ALA A 119 -0.77 0.81 -6.43
C ALA A 119 -1.58 2.10 -6.57
N ARG A 120 -1.71 2.60 -7.78
CA ARG A 120 -2.53 3.77 -8.05
C ARG A 120 -3.97 3.53 -7.61
N GLU A 121 -4.53 2.40 -8.00
CA GLU A 121 -5.89 2.04 -7.63
C GLU A 121 -6.05 1.92 -6.12
N PHE A 122 -5.06 1.31 -5.46
CA PHE A 122 -5.11 1.12 -4.02
C PHE A 122 -5.11 2.47 -3.28
N VAL A 123 -4.18 3.34 -3.63
CA VAL A 123 -4.07 4.64 -2.99
C VAL A 123 -5.33 5.46 -3.24
N GLU A 124 -5.86 5.41 -4.47
CA GLU A 124 -7.09 6.13 -4.78
C GLU A 124 -8.27 5.60 -3.99
N ALA A 125 -8.37 4.28 -3.84
CA ALA A 125 -9.47 3.69 -3.07
C ALA A 125 -9.45 4.16 -1.63
N VAL A 126 -8.27 4.21 -1.01
CA VAL A 126 -8.17 4.68 0.37
C VAL A 126 -8.45 6.18 0.44
N THR A 127 -7.93 6.94 -0.51
CA THR A 127 -8.17 8.38 -0.54
C THR A 127 -9.65 8.69 -0.71
N ASP A 128 -10.31 7.98 -1.64
CA ASP A 128 -11.74 8.20 -1.91
C ASP A 128 -12.60 7.81 -0.72
N ALA A 129 -12.25 6.71 -0.04
CA ALA A 129 -13.00 6.31 1.15
C ALA A 129 -12.91 7.37 2.22
N GLU A 130 -11.74 8.02 2.36
CA GLU A 130 -11.59 9.11 3.31
C GLU A 130 -12.43 10.32 2.90
N GLY A 131 -12.35 10.68 1.63
CA GLY A 131 -13.11 11.82 1.13
C GLY A 131 -14.60 11.56 1.13
N GLY A 132 -15.00 10.30 0.97
CA GLY A 132 -16.41 9.93 0.98
C GLY A 132 -16.96 9.63 2.36
N GLU A 133 -16.15 9.71 3.36
CA GLU A 133 -16.55 9.42 4.73
C GLU A 133 -17.61 10.38 5.21
N ARG A 134 -18.65 9.85 5.82
CA ARG A 134 -19.76 10.66 6.32
C ARG A 134 -19.96 10.41 7.79
#